data_e6e1a6a93afa4e6ca24a6e2826dd4a6e
#
_entry.id   e6e1a6a93afa4e6ca24a6e2826dd4a6e
#
_cell.length_a   1.000
_cell.length_b   1.000
_cell.length_c   1.000
_cell.angle_alpha   90.00
_cell.angle_beta   90.00
_cell.angle_gamma   90.00
#
_symmetry.space_group_name_H-M   'P 1'
#
loop_
_entity.id
_entity.type
_entity.pdbx_description
1 polymer ?
#
loop_
_entity_poly.entity_id
_entity_poly.type
_entity_poly.pdbx_seq_one_letter_code
_entity_poly.pdbx_strand_id
1 'polypeptide(L)'
;MAKLAVVRDLRDAQPEPAPEEVADFETDVFAGFVLARSAAGLSDSTIRCDVSHLEQVRAWLDRPLWEMTPADADTYFGTVLRTAPVNTRLGRSQALRTYFEFIGLRHRVQIHAMTGIVAQCPIDEINRPRGQRRPALRIPPTAEQVRCLFTGWRAELATCRKFAPMARNFAAAKLMSQVGLRVNEVRHLDLADIKWELGRFGKIHVRHGKGARGSGPRERMVPLINGADRTLRWFVQDVWSQLGDDPDRPGAPLYCSERHNADGTSARIGTEGLRAPLADAAAAHLPDWSARLTPHVLRHFCASQLYFGGMDLIAIQETLGHAWIATTMNYVHVHRTHVEDAWVAGQQRAADRLKGLSS
;
A
#
# COMPACT_ATOMS: atom_id res chain seq x y z
N MET A 1 39.58 -12.41 60.59
CA MET A 1 39.59 -12.13 59.14
C MET A 1 38.44 -12.91 58.51
N ALA A 2 37.37 -12.24 58.13
CA ALA A 2 36.23 -12.87 57.44
C ALA A 2 36.65 -13.22 55.99
N LYS A 3 36.55 -14.51 55.61
CA LYS A 3 36.73 -14.94 54.23
C LYS A 3 35.59 -14.35 53.39
N LEU A 4 35.94 -13.45 52.47
CA LEU A 4 35.05 -13.02 51.44
C LEU A 4 34.55 -14.26 50.68
N ALA A 5 33.25 -14.48 50.64
CA ALA A 5 32.65 -15.51 49.82
C ALA A 5 32.93 -15.19 48.35
N VAL A 6 33.55 -16.12 47.64
CA VAL A 6 33.67 -16.03 46.18
C VAL A 6 32.26 -16.07 45.64
N VAL A 7 31.82 -14.96 45.03
CA VAL A 7 30.57 -14.95 44.26
C VAL A 7 30.80 -15.84 43.04
N ARG A 8 30.34 -17.09 43.10
CA ARG A 8 30.30 -17.97 41.93
C ARG A 8 29.35 -17.35 40.91
N ASP A 9 29.89 -17.18 39.74
CA ASP A 9 29.06 -16.78 38.60
C ASP A 9 27.99 -17.88 38.38
N LEU A 10 26.72 -17.52 38.51
CA LEU A 10 25.62 -18.45 38.36
C LEU A 10 25.59 -19.11 36.97
N ARG A 11 26.40 -18.60 36.02
CA ARG A 11 26.59 -19.17 34.69
C ARG A 11 27.38 -20.48 34.66
N ASP A 12 28.23 -20.74 35.63
CA ASP A 12 29.04 -21.97 35.67
C ASP A 12 28.25 -23.26 35.92
N ALA A 13 26.91 -23.14 36.05
CA ALA A 13 26.03 -24.26 36.38
C ALA A 13 24.97 -24.61 35.32
N GLN A 14 24.83 -23.81 34.27
CA GLN A 14 23.89 -24.16 33.20
C GLN A 14 24.64 -24.62 31.94
N PRO A 15 24.35 -25.82 31.41
CA PRO A 15 24.91 -26.23 30.13
C PRO A 15 24.48 -25.24 29.04
N GLU A 16 25.37 -24.97 28.09
CA GLU A 16 25.01 -24.20 26.90
C GLU A 16 23.79 -24.85 26.22
N PRO A 17 22.76 -24.07 25.88
CA PRO A 17 21.57 -24.64 25.25
C PRO A 17 21.92 -25.28 23.91
N ALA A 18 21.25 -26.38 23.58
CA ALA A 18 21.43 -27.02 22.30
C ALA A 18 21.02 -26.05 21.16
N PRO A 19 21.70 -26.07 20.01
CA PRO A 19 21.34 -25.20 18.87
C PRO A 19 19.86 -25.30 18.45
N GLU A 20 19.26 -26.47 18.58
CA GLU A 20 17.84 -26.73 18.30
C GLU A 20 16.94 -25.99 19.30
N GLU A 21 17.29 -25.97 20.60
CA GLU A 21 16.53 -25.25 21.62
C GLU A 21 16.56 -23.71 21.38
N VAL A 22 17.71 -23.21 20.93
CA VAL A 22 17.84 -21.77 20.55
C VAL A 22 16.99 -21.43 19.33
N ALA A 23 16.95 -22.32 18.33
CA ALA A 23 16.17 -22.13 17.11
C ALA A 23 14.65 -22.19 17.37
N ASP A 24 14.22 -23.14 18.21
CA ASP A 24 12.82 -23.26 18.64
C ASP A 24 12.40 -22.01 19.42
N PHE A 25 13.22 -21.56 20.36
CA PHE A 25 12.97 -20.36 21.12
C PHE A 25 12.95 -19.10 20.23
N GLU A 26 13.83 -18.97 19.23
CA GLU A 26 13.80 -17.87 18.25
C GLU A 26 12.47 -17.89 17.50
N THR A 27 11.98 -19.05 17.11
CA THR A 27 10.69 -19.21 16.42
C THR A 27 9.53 -18.74 17.32
N ASP A 28 9.52 -19.10 18.58
CA ASP A 28 8.51 -18.68 19.55
C ASP A 28 8.53 -17.16 19.78
N VAL A 29 9.72 -16.57 19.86
CA VAL A 29 9.89 -15.11 19.99
C VAL A 29 9.34 -14.40 18.74
N PHE A 30 9.60 -14.91 17.54
CA PHE A 30 9.03 -14.36 16.30
C PHE A 30 7.50 -14.50 16.26
N ALA A 31 6.96 -15.66 16.64
CA ALA A 31 5.51 -15.87 16.72
C ALA A 31 4.87 -14.88 17.74
N GLY A 32 5.51 -14.71 18.89
CA GLY A 32 5.11 -13.72 19.90
C GLY A 32 5.13 -12.29 19.37
N PHE A 33 6.13 -11.93 18.57
CA PHE A 33 6.20 -10.62 17.90
C PHE A 33 5.02 -10.41 16.94
N VAL A 34 4.74 -11.38 16.06
CA VAL A 34 3.60 -11.32 15.14
C VAL A 34 2.29 -11.14 15.88
N LEU A 35 2.08 -11.93 16.95
CA LEU A 35 0.89 -11.84 17.79
C LEU A 35 0.76 -10.48 18.48
N ALA A 36 1.86 -9.93 18.99
CA ALA A 36 1.86 -8.61 19.62
C ALA A 36 1.52 -7.49 18.62
N ARG A 37 2.04 -7.58 17.39
CA ARG A 37 1.73 -6.62 16.31
C ARG A 37 0.27 -6.73 15.87
N SER A 38 -0.27 -7.95 15.82
CA SER A 38 -1.69 -8.20 15.51
C SER A 38 -2.60 -7.64 16.61
N ALA A 39 -2.28 -7.90 17.89
CA ALA A 39 -3.01 -7.36 19.04
C ALA A 39 -2.99 -5.81 19.08
N ALA A 40 -1.94 -5.18 18.54
CA ALA A 40 -1.87 -3.73 18.39
C ALA A 40 -2.71 -3.19 17.20
N GLY A 41 -3.48 -4.04 16.50
CA GLY A 41 -4.37 -3.65 15.41
C GLY A 41 -3.67 -3.32 14.09
N LEU A 42 -2.43 -3.78 13.88
CA LEU A 42 -1.76 -3.57 12.61
C LEU A 42 -2.30 -4.51 11.53
N SER A 43 -2.30 -4.03 10.28
CA SER A 43 -2.71 -4.86 9.15
C SER A 43 -1.71 -5.99 8.87
N ASP A 44 -2.20 -7.14 8.40
CA ASP A 44 -1.35 -8.28 8.00
C ASP A 44 -0.25 -7.90 7.02
N SER A 45 -0.51 -6.94 6.12
CA SER A 45 0.50 -6.47 5.17
C SER A 45 1.64 -5.71 5.84
N THR A 46 1.35 -4.97 6.92
CA THR A 46 2.37 -4.28 7.73
C THR A 46 3.19 -5.29 8.50
N ILE A 47 2.52 -6.26 9.15
CA ILE A 47 3.17 -7.31 9.92
C ILE A 47 4.09 -8.14 9.00
N ARG A 48 3.60 -8.60 7.85
CA ARG A 48 4.43 -9.32 6.86
C ARG A 48 5.62 -8.52 6.37
N CYS A 49 5.48 -7.20 6.20
CA CYS A 49 6.59 -6.34 5.81
C CYS A 49 7.65 -6.27 6.92
N ASP A 50 7.23 -6.08 8.18
CA ASP A 50 8.13 -6.06 9.33
C ASP A 50 8.87 -7.41 9.45
N VAL A 51 8.15 -8.54 9.39
CA VAL A 51 8.72 -9.89 9.44
C VAL A 51 9.72 -10.12 8.31
N SER A 52 9.34 -9.80 7.06
CA SER A 52 10.24 -9.95 5.90
C SER A 52 11.51 -9.11 6.04
N HIS A 53 11.43 -7.93 6.65
CA HIS A 53 12.62 -7.13 6.95
C HIS A 53 13.52 -7.80 7.99
N LEU A 54 12.95 -8.40 9.03
CA LEU A 54 13.70 -9.11 10.07
C LEU A 54 14.33 -10.39 9.54
N GLU A 55 13.59 -11.19 8.77
CA GLU A 55 14.07 -12.42 8.13
C GLU A 55 15.29 -12.16 7.22
N GLN A 56 15.26 -11.08 6.43
CA GLN A 56 16.37 -10.72 5.57
C GLN A 56 17.63 -10.31 6.37
N VAL A 57 17.46 -9.65 7.51
CA VAL A 57 18.58 -9.34 8.41
C VAL A 57 19.08 -10.60 9.08
N ARG A 58 18.17 -11.46 9.56
CA ARG A 58 18.50 -12.74 10.19
C ARG A 58 19.29 -13.66 9.26
N ALA A 59 18.85 -13.76 8.01
CA ALA A 59 19.54 -14.56 6.99
C ALA A 59 20.96 -14.04 6.68
N TRP A 60 21.17 -12.73 6.73
CA TRP A 60 22.50 -12.15 6.55
C TRP A 60 23.39 -12.33 7.78
N LEU A 61 22.80 -12.15 8.98
CA LEU A 61 23.52 -12.22 10.26
C LEU A 61 23.98 -13.63 10.59
N ASP A 62 23.27 -14.64 10.12
CA ASP A 62 23.47 -16.09 10.32
C ASP A 62 23.52 -16.53 11.79
N ARG A 63 22.91 -15.75 12.69
CA ARG A 63 22.71 -16.05 14.10
C ARG A 63 21.49 -15.29 14.62
N PRO A 64 20.90 -15.64 15.80
CA PRO A 64 19.72 -14.99 16.33
C PRO A 64 19.84 -13.47 16.37
N LEU A 65 18.73 -12.77 16.06
CA LEU A 65 18.75 -11.31 15.96
C LEU A 65 19.13 -10.62 17.27
N TRP A 66 18.86 -11.21 18.43
CA TRP A 66 19.26 -10.63 19.73
C TRP A 66 20.77 -10.57 19.95
N GLU A 67 21.57 -11.26 19.12
CA GLU A 67 23.02 -11.21 19.12
C GLU A 67 23.59 -10.11 18.23
N MET A 68 22.73 -9.40 17.50
CA MET A 68 23.16 -8.34 16.60
C MET A 68 23.76 -7.16 17.39
N THR A 69 24.99 -6.82 17.07
CA THR A 69 25.73 -5.72 17.67
C THR A 69 25.60 -4.42 16.87
N PRO A 70 25.94 -3.24 17.43
CA PRO A 70 26.04 -2.00 16.65
C PRO A 70 27.03 -2.10 15.48
N ALA A 71 28.13 -2.84 15.61
CA ALA A 71 29.10 -3.05 14.53
C ALA A 71 28.51 -3.89 13.37
N ASP A 72 27.65 -4.88 13.68
CA ASP A 72 26.89 -5.61 12.66
C ASP A 72 25.92 -4.67 11.93
N ALA A 73 25.23 -3.80 12.66
CA ALA A 73 24.34 -2.82 12.07
C ALA A 73 25.09 -1.85 11.17
N ASP A 74 26.25 -1.35 11.59
CA ASP A 74 27.13 -0.49 10.78
C ASP A 74 27.53 -1.19 9.48
N THR A 75 27.93 -2.44 9.57
CA THR A 75 28.30 -3.27 8.41
C THR A 75 27.10 -3.48 7.49
N TYR A 76 25.97 -3.88 8.05
CA TYR A 76 24.77 -4.17 7.26
C TYR A 76 24.24 -2.93 6.52
N PHE A 77 24.09 -1.80 7.21
CA PHE A 77 23.59 -0.57 6.59
C PHE A 77 24.67 0.15 5.75
N GLY A 78 25.95 0.03 6.12
CA GLY A 78 27.07 0.69 5.45
C GLY A 78 27.57 -0.04 4.22
N THR A 79 27.42 -1.37 4.15
CA THR A 79 27.88 -2.19 3.02
C THR A 79 26.73 -2.83 2.28
N VAL A 80 25.95 -3.71 2.92
CA VAL A 80 24.90 -4.50 2.27
C VAL A 80 23.78 -3.60 1.73
N LEU A 81 23.35 -2.62 2.51
CA LEU A 81 22.28 -1.69 2.12
C LEU A 81 22.80 -0.33 1.63
N ARG A 82 24.07 -0.20 1.32
CA ARG A 82 24.66 1.10 0.91
C ARG A 82 23.97 1.69 -0.32
N THR A 83 23.66 0.86 -1.29
CA THR A 83 23.00 1.26 -2.56
C THR A 83 21.48 1.10 -2.53
N ALA A 84 20.92 0.53 -1.45
CA ALA A 84 19.50 0.32 -1.34
C ALA A 84 18.73 1.65 -1.23
N PRO A 85 17.49 1.72 -1.75
CA PRO A 85 16.65 2.89 -1.61
C PRO A 85 16.48 3.33 -0.15
N VAL A 86 16.44 4.64 0.08
CA VAL A 86 16.28 5.23 1.42
C VAL A 86 15.08 4.65 2.18
N ASN A 87 13.96 4.43 1.49
CA ASN A 87 12.76 3.83 2.09
C ASN A 87 13.00 2.41 2.60
N THR A 88 13.78 1.60 1.90
CA THR A 88 14.17 0.24 2.31
C THR A 88 15.02 0.30 3.56
N ARG A 89 16.03 1.16 3.58
CA ARG A 89 16.92 1.35 4.74
C ARG A 89 16.15 1.81 5.98
N LEU A 90 15.28 2.82 5.83
CA LEU A 90 14.44 3.32 6.92
C LEU A 90 13.43 2.29 7.41
N GLY A 91 12.80 1.53 6.49
CA GLY A 91 11.85 0.47 6.84
C GLY A 91 12.52 -0.64 7.64
N ARG A 92 13.71 -1.07 7.21
CA ARG A 92 14.46 -2.14 7.87
C ARG A 92 14.97 -1.73 9.25
N SER A 93 15.51 -0.52 9.37
CA SER A 93 15.90 0.06 10.66
C SER A 93 14.71 0.16 11.63
N GLN A 94 13.54 0.57 11.13
CA GLN A 94 12.34 0.65 11.96
C GLN A 94 11.86 -0.73 12.41
N ALA A 95 11.88 -1.74 11.54
CA ALA A 95 11.50 -3.11 11.90
C ALA A 95 12.43 -3.67 13.01
N LEU A 96 13.76 -3.51 12.85
CA LEU A 96 14.72 -3.88 13.89
C LEU A 96 14.44 -3.20 15.21
N ARG A 97 14.29 -1.88 15.22
CA ARG A 97 14.02 -1.13 16.48
C ARG A 97 12.75 -1.61 17.17
N THR A 98 11.67 -1.83 16.40
CA THR A 98 10.42 -2.32 16.95
C THR A 98 10.56 -3.74 17.51
N TYR A 99 11.33 -4.61 16.84
CA TYR A 99 11.60 -5.96 17.32
C TYR A 99 12.44 -5.94 18.61
N PHE A 100 13.50 -5.16 18.67
CA PHE A 100 14.33 -5.03 19.87
C PHE A 100 13.59 -4.39 21.05
N GLU A 101 12.68 -3.46 20.79
CA GLU A 101 11.75 -2.96 21.81
C GLU A 101 10.85 -4.08 22.36
N PHE A 102 10.29 -4.91 21.47
CA PHE A 102 9.47 -6.04 21.85
C PHE A 102 10.25 -7.07 22.70
N ILE A 103 11.42 -7.52 22.25
CA ILE A 103 12.21 -8.51 23.01
C ILE A 103 12.72 -7.92 24.33
N GLY A 104 13.06 -6.64 24.35
CA GLY A 104 13.48 -5.92 25.56
C GLY A 104 12.37 -5.87 26.64
N LEU A 105 11.10 -5.72 26.19
CA LEU A 105 9.96 -5.66 27.10
C LEU A 105 9.47 -7.05 27.55
N ARG A 106 9.55 -8.08 26.71
CA ARG A 106 8.88 -9.35 26.96
C ARG A 106 9.80 -10.55 27.14
N HIS A 107 10.99 -10.55 26.56
CA HIS A 107 11.87 -11.72 26.48
C HIS A 107 13.29 -11.48 27.03
N ARG A 108 13.60 -10.29 27.51
CA ARG A 108 14.94 -9.92 27.98
C ARG A 108 15.52 -10.90 29.01
N VAL A 109 14.69 -11.27 30.00
CA VAL A 109 15.09 -12.18 31.09
C VAL A 109 15.34 -13.60 30.53
N GLN A 110 14.44 -14.07 29.67
CA GLN A 110 14.54 -15.42 29.08
C GLN A 110 15.76 -15.55 28.17
N ILE A 111 15.98 -14.55 27.28
CA ILE A 111 17.16 -14.50 26.41
C ILE A 111 18.44 -14.55 27.26
N HIS A 112 18.50 -13.71 28.32
CA HIS A 112 19.66 -13.66 29.18
C HIS A 112 19.85 -14.99 29.94
N ALA A 113 18.81 -15.57 30.49
CA ALA A 113 18.88 -16.84 31.19
C ALA A 113 19.37 -18.00 30.27
N MET A 114 18.90 -18.04 29.03
CA MET A 114 19.25 -19.07 28.06
C MET A 114 20.66 -18.88 27.46
N THR A 115 21.01 -17.64 27.05
CA THR A 115 22.19 -17.38 26.22
C THR A 115 23.28 -16.58 26.95
N GLY A 116 22.99 -16.05 28.12
CA GLY A 116 23.87 -15.10 28.82
C GLY A 116 23.93 -13.70 28.17
N ILE A 117 23.23 -13.47 27.06
CA ILE A 117 23.29 -12.24 26.31
C ILE A 117 22.24 -11.25 26.82
N VAL A 118 22.62 -10.00 26.97
CA VAL A 118 21.71 -8.89 27.22
C VAL A 118 21.35 -8.27 25.89
N ALA A 119 20.18 -8.63 25.35
CA ALA A 119 19.71 -8.09 24.09
C ALA A 119 19.55 -6.56 24.15
N GLN A 120 20.26 -5.84 23.28
CA GLN A 120 20.21 -4.38 23.14
C GLN A 120 19.96 -4.02 21.70
N CYS A 121 19.20 -2.93 21.47
CA CYS A 121 18.95 -2.48 20.09
C CYS A 121 20.26 -2.07 19.41
N PRO A 122 20.63 -2.71 18.28
CA PRO A 122 21.88 -2.40 17.59
C PRO A 122 21.81 -1.08 16.81
N ILE A 123 20.61 -0.47 16.70
CA ILE A 123 20.38 0.79 16.02
C ILE A 123 20.39 1.93 17.02
N ASP A 124 21.42 2.74 17.00
CA ASP A 124 21.58 3.93 17.81
C ASP A 124 21.43 5.23 16.98
N GLU A 125 21.71 6.38 17.59
CA GLU A 125 21.58 7.66 16.91
C GLU A 125 22.67 7.93 15.86
N ILE A 126 23.80 7.22 15.92
CA ILE A 126 24.93 7.37 15.01
C ILE A 126 24.67 6.59 13.73
N ASN A 127 24.29 5.29 13.86
CA ASN A 127 24.12 4.37 12.73
C ASN A 127 22.70 4.36 12.16
N ARG A 128 21.74 5.02 12.81
CA ARG A 128 20.37 5.12 12.31
C ARG A 128 20.34 5.74 10.92
N PRO A 129 19.79 5.03 9.91
CA PRO A 129 19.69 5.56 8.56
C PRO A 129 18.96 6.90 8.55
N ARG A 130 19.59 7.91 7.95
CA ARG A 130 19.02 9.26 7.77
C ARG A 130 18.53 9.41 6.34
N GLY A 131 17.56 10.26 6.15
CA GLY A 131 17.02 10.62 4.85
C GLY A 131 15.54 10.95 4.93
N GLN A 132 15.12 11.82 4.04
CA GLN A 132 13.68 12.09 3.89
C GLN A 132 13.11 11.07 2.91
N ARG A 133 11.95 10.51 3.25
CA ARG A 133 11.11 9.77 2.30
C ARG A 133 10.57 10.75 1.26
N ARG A 134 11.45 11.28 0.40
CA ARG A 134 10.98 12.06 -0.75
C ARG A 134 10.46 11.06 -1.77
N PRO A 135 9.16 11.06 -2.07
CA PRO A 135 8.70 10.29 -3.21
C PRO A 135 9.42 10.85 -4.44
N ALA A 136 10.05 9.98 -5.21
CA ALA A 136 10.57 10.39 -6.51
C ALA A 136 9.43 11.02 -7.30
N LEU A 137 9.69 12.17 -7.92
CA LEU A 137 8.76 12.87 -8.76
C LEU A 137 8.35 11.92 -9.90
N ARG A 138 7.17 11.33 -9.82
CA ARG A 138 6.68 10.40 -10.84
C ARG A 138 5.70 11.16 -11.72
N ILE A 139 6.16 11.60 -12.87
CA ILE A 139 5.28 12.16 -13.90
C ILE A 139 4.40 11.01 -14.38
N PRO A 140 3.06 11.08 -14.25
CA PRO A 140 2.16 10.04 -14.74
C PRO A 140 2.12 10.07 -16.28
N PRO A 141 1.59 8.99 -16.92
CA PRO A 141 1.35 9.02 -18.36
C PRO A 141 0.40 10.15 -18.74
N THR A 142 0.51 10.63 -19.97
CA THR A 142 -0.38 11.67 -20.51
C THR A 142 -1.81 11.15 -20.71
N ALA A 143 -2.77 12.06 -20.85
CA ALA A 143 -4.16 11.70 -21.17
C ALA A 143 -4.26 10.90 -22.47
N GLU A 144 -3.45 11.26 -23.48
CA GLU A 144 -3.35 10.56 -24.76
C GLU A 144 -2.83 9.13 -24.57
N GLN A 145 -1.76 8.94 -23.81
CA GLN A 145 -1.18 7.64 -23.53
C GLN A 145 -2.17 6.72 -22.81
N VAL A 146 -2.88 7.25 -21.80
CA VAL A 146 -3.91 6.47 -21.09
C VAL A 146 -5.11 6.16 -22.01
N ARG A 147 -5.46 7.06 -22.92
CA ARG A 147 -6.49 6.84 -23.91
C ARG A 147 -6.07 5.70 -24.86
N CYS A 148 -4.86 5.72 -25.40
CA CYS A 148 -4.32 4.66 -26.25
C CYS A 148 -4.36 3.29 -25.56
N LEU A 149 -3.88 3.22 -24.29
CA LEU A 149 -3.94 2.01 -23.49
C LEU A 149 -5.37 1.42 -23.44
N PHE A 150 -6.34 2.21 -23.01
CA PHE A 150 -7.71 1.71 -22.84
C PHE A 150 -8.44 1.47 -24.16
N THR A 151 -8.09 2.17 -25.24
CA THR A 151 -8.65 1.92 -26.58
C THR A 151 -8.13 0.58 -27.12
N GLY A 152 -6.82 0.33 -27.04
CA GLY A 152 -6.23 -0.94 -27.45
C GLY A 152 -6.75 -2.11 -26.62
N TRP A 153 -6.74 -1.98 -25.29
CA TRP A 153 -7.25 -3.03 -24.39
C TRP A 153 -8.73 -3.34 -24.63
N ARG A 154 -9.54 -2.30 -24.89
CA ARG A 154 -10.97 -2.49 -25.26
C ARG A 154 -11.14 -3.25 -26.56
N ALA A 155 -10.31 -2.99 -27.56
CA ALA A 155 -10.36 -3.69 -28.84
C ALA A 155 -10.07 -5.20 -28.67
N GLU A 156 -9.16 -5.57 -27.79
CA GLU A 156 -8.85 -6.97 -27.47
C GLU A 156 -10.02 -7.74 -26.83
N LEU A 157 -10.98 -7.05 -26.17
CA LEU A 157 -12.14 -7.72 -25.59
C LEU A 157 -12.96 -8.49 -26.59
N ALA A 158 -12.97 -8.05 -27.87
CA ALA A 158 -13.72 -8.70 -28.95
C ALA A 158 -13.10 -10.04 -29.40
N THR A 159 -11.81 -10.25 -29.16
CA THR A 159 -11.05 -11.41 -29.69
C THR A 159 -10.40 -12.25 -28.59
N CYS A 160 -10.52 -11.83 -27.32
CA CYS A 160 -9.86 -12.52 -26.22
C CYS A 160 -10.48 -13.90 -25.94
N ARG A 161 -9.64 -14.84 -25.51
CA ARG A 161 -10.07 -16.21 -25.17
C ARG A 161 -11.05 -16.25 -24.00
N LYS A 162 -10.89 -15.36 -23.01
CA LYS A 162 -11.71 -15.30 -21.78
C LYS A 162 -12.26 -13.90 -21.62
N PHE A 163 -13.45 -13.66 -22.16
CA PHE A 163 -14.06 -12.33 -22.15
C PHE A 163 -14.30 -11.79 -20.74
N ALA A 164 -15.00 -12.53 -19.90
CA ALA A 164 -15.44 -12.01 -18.60
C ALA A 164 -14.27 -11.64 -17.65
N PRO A 165 -13.21 -12.46 -17.48
CA PRO A 165 -12.03 -12.06 -16.72
C PRO A 165 -11.29 -10.85 -17.30
N MET A 166 -11.16 -10.77 -18.64
CA MET A 166 -10.51 -9.63 -19.26
C MET A 166 -11.33 -8.35 -19.12
N ALA A 167 -12.64 -8.42 -19.32
CA ALA A 167 -13.57 -7.32 -19.15
C ALA A 167 -13.61 -6.80 -17.69
N ARG A 168 -13.56 -7.72 -16.70
CA ARG A 168 -13.41 -7.39 -15.30
C ARG A 168 -12.13 -6.60 -15.04
N ASN A 169 -11.00 -7.08 -15.54
CA ASN A 169 -9.70 -6.46 -15.35
C ASN A 169 -9.63 -5.07 -16.00
N PHE A 170 -10.17 -4.97 -17.23
CA PHE A 170 -10.35 -3.70 -17.94
C PHE A 170 -11.20 -2.72 -17.11
N ALA A 171 -12.39 -3.13 -16.64
CA ALA A 171 -13.29 -2.28 -15.87
C ALA A 171 -12.63 -1.80 -14.56
N ALA A 172 -11.96 -2.69 -13.84
CA ALA A 172 -11.25 -2.34 -12.62
C ALA A 172 -10.11 -1.33 -12.85
N ALA A 173 -9.27 -1.56 -13.86
CA ALA A 173 -8.19 -0.63 -14.23
C ALA A 173 -8.74 0.72 -14.70
N LYS A 174 -9.81 0.70 -15.52
CA LYS A 174 -10.48 1.90 -16.01
C LYS A 174 -11.05 2.72 -14.84
N LEU A 175 -11.72 2.08 -13.89
CA LEU A 175 -12.22 2.71 -12.67
C LEU A 175 -11.09 3.39 -11.87
N MET A 176 -9.97 2.69 -11.69
CA MET A 176 -8.80 3.28 -11.00
C MET A 176 -8.29 4.54 -11.70
N SER A 177 -8.31 4.58 -13.02
CA SER A 177 -7.89 5.75 -13.80
C SER A 177 -8.90 6.90 -13.77
N GLN A 178 -10.19 6.62 -13.58
CA GLN A 178 -11.29 7.60 -13.62
C GLN A 178 -11.54 8.27 -12.27
N VAL A 179 -11.50 7.51 -11.18
CA VAL A 179 -11.82 8.02 -9.83
C VAL A 179 -10.69 7.83 -8.81
N GLY A 180 -9.55 7.31 -9.24
CA GLY A 180 -8.32 7.26 -8.44
C GLY A 180 -8.35 6.32 -7.24
N LEU A 181 -9.16 5.28 -7.23
CA LEU A 181 -9.18 4.29 -6.14
C LEU A 181 -7.87 3.53 -6.03
N ARG A 182 -7.48 3.16 -4.80
CA ARG A 182 -6.34 2.26 -4.58
C ARG A 182 -6.74 0.83 -4.98
N VAL A 183 -5.78 0.04 -5.47
CA VAL A 183 -6.05 -1.37 -5.85
C VAL A 183 -6.68 -2.17 -4.71
N ASN A 184 -6.26 -1.92 -3.48
CA ASN A 184 -6.83 -2.58 -2.31
C ASN A 184 -8.26 -2.11 -2.00
N GLU A 185 -8.59 -0.85 -2.30
CA GLU A 185 -9.96 -0.34 -2.22
C GLU A 185 -10.84 -1.01 -3.28
N VAL A 186 -10.37 -1.02 -4.54
CA VAL A 186 -11.09 -1.65 -5.67
C VAL A 186 -11.39 -3.12 -5.41
N ARG A 187 -10.41 -3.90 -4.93
CA ARG A 187 -10.64 -5.33 -4.65
C ARG A 187 -11.68 -5.59 -3.56
N HIS A 188 -11.89 -4.65 -2.64
CA HIS A 188 -12.82 -4.82 -1.52
C HIS A 188 -14.22 -4.24 -1.80
N LEU A 189 -14.45 -3.70 -2.99
CA LEU A 189 -15.79 -3.25 -3.36
C LEU A 189 -16.76 -4.42 -3.48
N ASP A 190 -17.94 -4.22 -2.97
CA ASP A 190 -19.10 -5.08 -3.19
C ASP A 190 -20.07 -4.42 -4.17
N LEU A 191 -20.98 -5.16 -4.77
CA LEU A 191 -22.03 -4.59 -5.61
C LEU A 191 -22.87 -3.55 -4.83
N ALA A 192 -23.17 -3.85 -3.58
CA ALA A 192 -23.93 -2.97 -2.69
C ALA A 192 -23.21 -1.65 -2.35
N ASP A 193 -21.91 -1.54 -2.61
CA ASP A 193 -21.15 -0.29 -2.42
C ASP A 193 -21.43 0.75 -3.52
N ILE A 194 -22.04 0.35 -4.64
CA ILE A 194 -22.43 1.28 -5.70
C ILE A 194 -23.79 1.89 -5.35
N LYS A 195 -23.80 3.18 -5.07
CA LYS A 195 -24.99 3.96 -4.73
C LYS A 195 -25.40 4.79 -5.95
N TRP A 196 -26.19 4.17 -6.84
CA TRP A 196 -26.61 4.77 -8.10
C TRP A 196 -27.50 6.00 -7.91
N GLU A 197 -28.25 6.02 -6.83
CA GLU A 197 -29.21 7.06 -6.44
C GLU A 197 -28.57 8.31 -5.83
N LEU A 198 -27.28 8.25 -5.44
CA LEU A 198 -26.62 9.34 -4.75
C LEU A 198 -25.93 10.31 -5.70
N GLY A 199 -26.44 11.54 -5.76
CA GLY A 199 -25.90 12.62 -6.57
C GLY A 199 -26.12 12.41 -8.08
N ARG A 200 -25.47 13.26 -8.89
CA ARG A 200 -25.71 13.31 -10.35
C ARG A 200 -25.21 12.06 -11.11
N PHE A 201 -24.14 11.44 -10.62
CA PHE A 201 -23.45 10.36 -11.34
C PHE A 201 -23.50 9.02 -10.60
N GLY A 202 -24.08 8.98 -9.40
CA GLY A 202 -23.89 7.90 -8.45
C GLY A 202 -22.59 8.05 -7.66
N LYS A 203 -22.44 7.25 -6.60
CA LYS A 203 -21.25 7.22 -5.76
C LYS A 203 -20.82 5.80 -5.43
N ILE A 204 -19.54 5.61 -5.13
CA ILE A 204 -19.00 4.38 -4.54
C ILE A 204 -18.74 4.63 -3.06
N HIS A 205 -19.24 3.75 -2.21
CA HIS A 205 -18.89 3.69 -0.80
C HIS A 205 -17.59 2.92 -0.60
N VAL A 206 -16.49 3.61 -0.36
CA VAL A 206 -15.19 3.01 -0.06
C VAL A 206 -15.10 2.77 1.44
N ARG A 207 -15.35 1.52 1.88
CA ARG A 207 -15.33 1.13 3.30
C ARG A 207 -13.92 0.83 3.82
N HIS A 208 -13.02 0.37 2.96
CA HIS A 208 -11.68 -0.09 3.33
C HIS A 208 -10.58 0.90 2.91
N GLY A 209 -10.78 2.19 3.13
CA GLY A 209 -9.77 3.21 2.90
C GLY A 209 -8.59 3.06 3.88
N LYS A 210 -7.37 3.42 3.44
CA LYS A 210 -6.19 3.37 4.31
C LYS A 210 -6.34 4.34 5.48
N GLY A 211 -6.45 3.81 6.70
CA GLY A 211 -6.41 4.59 7.93
C GLY A 211 -5.03 5.19 8.21
N ALA A 212 -4.98 6.18 9.10
CA ALA A 212 -3.74 6.77 9.58
C ALA A 212 -3.45 6.27 11.00
N ARG A 213 -2.23 5.80 11.26
CA ARG A 213 -1.71 5.49 12.60
C ARG A 213 -2.63 4.64 13.48
N GLY A 214 -3.18 3.55 12.96
CA GLY A 214 -4.01 2.64 13.77
C GLY A 214 -5.48 3.08 13.94
N SER A 215 -5.95 4.15 13.25
CA SER A 215 -7.34 4.62 13.35
C SER A 215 -8.38 3.77 12.60
N GLY A 216 -8.01 2.56 12.18
CA GLY A 216 -8.91 1.70 11.39
C GLY A 216 -9.09 2.16 9.93
N PRO A 217 -9.91 1.47 9.16
CA PRO A 217 -10.24 1.85 7.78
C PRO A 217 -11.00 3.19 7.75
N ARG A 218 -10.62 4.07 6.84
CA ARG A 218 -11.31 5.34 6.65
C ARG A 218 -12.34 5.20 5.53
N GLU A 219 -13.60 5.40 5.86
CA GLU A 219 -14.70 5.36 4.90
C GLU A 219 -14.85 6.69 4.16
N ARG A 220 -15.29 6.63 2.91
CA ARG A 220 -15.65 7.80 2.12
C ARG A 220 -16.56 7.46 0.95
N MET A 221 -17.30 8.47 0.48
CA MET A 221 -18.10 8.38 -0.73
C MET A 221 -17.36 9.02 -1.89
N VAL A 222 -17.12 8.27 -2.96
CA VAL A 222 -16.41 8.72 -4.16
C VAL A 222 -17.40 8.87 -5.31
N PRO A 223 -17.56 10.07 -5.91
CA PRO A 223 -18.47 10.27 -7.02
C PRO A 223 -17.97 9.56 -8.29
N LEU A 224 -18.90 9.00 -9.08
CA LEU A 224 -18.63 8.27 -10.32
C LEU A 224 -18.40 9.23 -11.51
N ILE A 225 -17.45 10.14 -11.37
CA ILE A 225 -17.05 11.12 -12.37
C ILE A 225 -16.20 10.51 -13.50
N ASN A 226 -15.86 11.30 -14.50
CA ASN A 226 -14.99 10.92 -15.64
C ASN A 226 -15.48 9.70 -16.41
N GLY A 227 -16.80 9.43 -16.43
CA GLY A 227 -17.41 8.28 -17.09
C GLY A 227 -17.28 6.97 -16.32
N ALA A 228 -16.96 7.01 -15.04
CA ALA A 228 -16.91 5.83 -14.17
C ALA A 228 -18.31 5.19 -14.01
N ASP A 229 -19.37 6.00 -13.99
CA ASP A 229 -20.75 5.56 -14.01
C ASP A 229 -21.04 4.64 -15.21
N ARG A 230 -20.62 5.02 -16.43
CA ARG A 230 -20.81 4.24 -17.64
C ARG A 230 -19.98 2.95 -17.62
N THR A 231 -18.74 3.04 -17.16
CA THR A 231 -17.85 1.87 -17.03
C THR A 231 -18.46 0.83 -16.08
N LEU A 232 -18.97 1.26 -14.93
CA LEU A 232 -19.58 0.35 -13.96
C LEU A 232 -20.94 -0.17 -14.40
N ARG A 233 -21.81 0.65 -15.02
CA ARG A 233 -23.09 0.18 -15.58
C ARG A 233 -22.85 -0.93 -16.58
N TRP A 234 -21.97 -0.69 -17.57
CA TRP A 234 -21.60 -1.72 -18.53
C TRP A 234 -21.11 -2.99 -17.85
N PHE A 235 -20.18 -2.86 -16.91
CA PHE A 235 -19.61 -4.03 -16.25
C PHE A 235 -20.64 -4.82 -15.45
N VAL A 236 -21.47 -4.14 -14.66
CA VAL A 236 -22.48 -4.78 -13.81
C VAL A 236 -23.59 -5.41 -14.65
N GLN A 237 -24.07 -4.74 -15.70
CA GLN A 237 -25.19 -5.19 -16.52
C GLN A 237 -24.83 -6.28 -17.51
N ASP A 238 -23.65 -6.16 -18.17
CA ASP A 238 -23.30 -6.99 -19.33
C ASP A 238 -22.25 -8.06 -19.02
N VAL A 239 -21.48 -7.93 -17.92
CA VAL A 239 -20.34 -8.80 -17.66
C VAL A 239 -20.43 -9.54 -16.33
N TRP A 240 -20.89 -8.87 -15.28
CA TRP A 240 -20.75 -9.36 -13.91
C TRP A 240 -21.38 -10.75 -13.70
N SER A 241 -22.55 -11.01 -14.26
CA SER A 241 -23.27 -12.29 -14.16
C SER A 241 -22.50 -13.49 -14.72
N GLN A 242 -21.46 -13.28 -15.52
CA GLN A 242 -20.59 -14.32 -16.04
C GLN A 242 -19.49 -14.73 -15.03
N LEU A 243 -19.33 -14.00 -13.95
CA LEU A 243 -18.29 -14.19 -12.93
C LEU A 243 -18.88 -14.28 -11.53
N GLY A 244 -19.95 -13.57 -11.27
CA GLY A 244 -20.67 -13.53 -10.01
C GLY A 244 -21.74 -14.61 -9.93
N ASP A 245 -22.11 -14.96 -8.71
CA ASP A 245 -23.18 -15.92 -8.40
C ASP A 245 -24.53 -15.21 -8.23
N ASP A 246 -24.73 -14.57 -7.08
CA ASP A 246 -25.98 -13.91 -6.71
C ASP A 246 -25.71 -12.42 -6.46
N PRO A 247 -26.29 -11.51 -7.27
CA PRO A 247 -26.08 -10.07 -7.11
C PRO A 247 -26.69 -9.51 -5.82
N ASP A 248 -27.71 -10.15 -5.28
CA ASP A 248 -28.42 -9.72 -4.07
C ASP A 248 -27.79 -10.30 -2.79
N ARG A 249 -26.81 -11.21 -2.95
CA ARG A 249 -26.09 -11.78 -1.81
C ARG A 249 -25.34 -10.69 -1.02
N PRO A 250 -25.53 -10.61 0.30
CA PRO A 250 -24.75 -9.70 1.14
C PRO A 250 -23.24 -9.93 0.97
N GLY A 251 -22.52 -8.87 0.61
CA GLY A 251 -21.07 -8.94 0.39
C GLY A 251 -20.65 -9.56 -0.94
N ALA A 252 -21.56 -9.67 -1.94
CA ALA A 252 -21.23 -10.08 -3.30
C ALA A 252 -20.12 -9.17 -3.87
N PRO A 253 -18.92 -9.72 -4.22
CA PRO A 253 -17.81 -8.90 -4.67
C PRO A 253 -18.15 -8.21 -6.01
N LEU A 254 -17.84 -6.93 -6.14
CA LEU A 254 -17.94 -6.24 -7.44
C LEU A 254 -17.00 -6.88 -8.47
N TYR A 255 -15.79 -7.23 -8.03
CA TYR A 255 -14.79 -7.87 -8.89
C TYR A 255 -14.52 -9.30 -8.39
N CYS A 256 -15.22 -10.26 -8.99
CA CYS A 256 -15.12 -11.68 -8.66
C CYS A 256 -13.85 -12.29 -9.25
N SER A 257 -13.28 -13.28 -8.55
CA SER A 257 -12.26 -14.18 -9.06
C SER A 257 -12.90 -15.26 -9.97
N GLU A 258 -12.09 -15.97 -10.73
CA GLU A 258 -12.51 -17.24 -11.37
C GLU A 258 -12.55 -18.40 -10.37
N ARG A 259 -12.10 -18.19 -9.11
CA ARG A 259 -12.16 -19.17 -8.04
C ARG A 259 -13.40 -18.94 -7.19
N HIS A 260 -13.92 -20.03 -6.62
CA HIS A 260 -15.00 -19.99 -5.65
C HIS A 260 -14.46 -20.19 -4.24
N ASN A 261 -15.21 -19.71 -3.25
CA ASN A 261 -14.99 -19.99 -1.84
C ASN A 261 -15.39 -21.46 -1.54
N ALA A 262 -15.06 -21.95 -0.34
CA ALA A 262 -15.41 -23.31 0.08
C ALA A 262 -16.91 -23.57 0.12
N ASP A 263 -17.74 -22.54 0.28
CA ASP A 263 -19.21 -22.57 0.25
C ASP A 263 -19.80 -22.47 -1.17
N GLY A 264 -18.96 -22.48 -2.21
CA GLY A 264 -19.37 -22.37 -3.61
C GLY A 264 -19.64 -20.94 -4.08
N THR A 265 -19.59 -19.95 -3.20
CA THR A 265 -19.84 -18.55 -3.59
C THR A 265 -18.65 -17.96 -4.35
N SER A 266 -18.90 -16.90 -5.14
CA SER A 266 -17.87 -16.19 -5.89
C SER A 266 -16.84 -15.58 -4.94
N ALA A 267 -15.57 -15.97 -5.12
CA ALA A 267 -14.47 -15.41 -4.36
C ALA A 267 -14.07 -14.02 -4.88
N ARG A 268 -13.56 -13.20 -4.00
CA ARG A 268 -13.04 -11.86 -4.31
C ARG A 268 -11.70 -11.96 -5.03
N ILE A 269 -11.48 -11.12 -6.04
CA ILE A 269 -10.19 -11.08 -6.75
C ILE A 269 -9.04 -10.63 -5.82
N GLY A 270 -7.89 -11.26 -5.98
CA GLY A 270 -6.66 -10.84 -5.31
C GLY A 270 -6.01 -9.61 -5.95
N THR A 271 -5.13 -8.95 -5.22
CA THR A 271 -4.41 -7.75 -5.71
C THR A 271 -3.58 -8.05 -6.96
N GLU A 272 -2.93 -9.20 -7.02
CA GLU A 272 -2.14 -9.60 -8.20
C GLU A 272 -3.02 -9.89 -9.42
N GLY A 273 -4.23 -10.42 -9.21
CA GLY A 273 -5.22 -10.59 -10.28
C GLY A 273 -5.67 -9.28 -10.94
N LEU A 274 -5.46 -8.13 -10.28
CA LEU A 274 -5.68 -6.80 -10.85
C LEU A 274 -4.40 -6.15 -11.38
N ARG A 275 -3.23 -6.48 -10.81
CA ARG A 275 -1.95 -5.88 -11.20
C ARG A 275 -1.35 -6.49 -12.45
N ALA A 276 -1.30 -7.82 -12.52
CA ALA A 276 -0.71 -8.52 -13.65
C ALA A 276 -1.40 -8.17 -14.98
N PRO A 277 -2.75 -8.23 -15.11
CA PRO A 277 -3.40 -7.84 -16.35
C PRO A 277 -3.20 -6.37 -16.75
N LEU A 278 -3.04 -5.46 -15.79
CA LEU A 278 -2.68 -4.07 -16.08
C LEU A 278 -1.26 -3.97 -16.65
N ALA A 279 -0.32 -4.75 -16.12
CA ALA A 279 1.05 -4.80 -16.64
C ALA A 279 1.09 -5.39 -18.06
N ASP A 280 0.33 -6.46 -18.31
CA ASP A 280 0.21 -7.10 -19.60
C ASP A 280 -0.39 -6.13 -20.64
N ALA A 281 -1.49 -5.45 -20.31
CA ALA A 281 -2.10 -4.44 -21.16
C ALA A 281 -1.16 -3.25 -21.41
N ALA A 282 -0.36 -2.85 -20.43
CA ALA A 282 0.64 -1.82 -20.62
C ALA A 282 1.74 -2.27 -21.57
N ALA A 283 2.21 -3.51 -21.45
CA ALA A 283 3.20 -4.06 -22.37
C ALA A 283 2.68 -4.11 -23.82
N ALA A 284 1.42 -4.45 -24.02
CA ALA A 284 0.79 -4.55 -25.34
C ALA A 284 0.48 -3.18 -25.97
N HIS A 285 -0.07 -2.24 -25.20
CA HIS A 285 -0.66 -1.00 -25.74
C HIS A 285 0.05 0.28 -25.32
N LEU A 286 1.02 0.20 -24.43
CA LEU A 286 1.79 1.34 -23.92
C LEU A 286 3.22 0.92 -23.55
N PRO A 287 4.01 0.43 -24.52
CA PRO A 287 5.30 -0.24 -24.26
C PRO A 287 6.29 0.63 -23.45
N ASP A 288 6.29 1.95 -23.62
CA ASP A 288 7.13 2.87 -22.84
C ASP A 288 6.83 2.81 -21.33
N TRP A 289 5.70 2.24 -20.94
CA TRP A 289 5.22 2.13 -19.58
C TRP A 289 5.14 0.67 -19.08
N SER A 290 5.52 -0.33 -19.86
CA SER A 290 5.31 -1.75 -19.57
C SER A 290 5.77 -2.16 -18.17
N ALA A 291 6.97 -1.74 -17.73
CA ALA A 291 7.50 -2.05 -16.39
C ALA A 291 7.14 -1.02 -15.31
N ARG A 292 6.48 0.08 -15.66
CA ARG A 292 6.26 1.23 -14.78
C ARG A 292 4.80 1.53 -14.49
N LEU A 293 3.88 1.09 -15.35
CA LEU A 293 2.45 1.31 -15.14
C LEU A 293 1.91 0.38 -14.04
N THR A 294 1.47 0.99 -12.97
CA THR A 294 0.89 0.29 -11.82
C THR A 294 -0.45 0.92 -11.45
N PRO A 295 -1.30 0.25 -10.66
CA PRO A 295 -2.51 0.87 -10.11
C PRO A 295 -2.25 2.20 -9.43
N HIS A 296 -1.10 2.34 -8.79
CA HIS A 296 -0.72 3.59 -8.13
C HIS A 296 -0.43 4.71 -9.13
N VAL A 297 0.18 4.39 -10.27
CA VAL A 297 0.42 5.34 -11.37
C VAL A 297 -0.90 5.79 -12.00
N LEU A 298 -1.88 4.89 -12.19
CA LEU A 298 -3.23 5.28 -12.65
C LEU A 298 -3.92 6.23 -11.67
N ARG A 299 -3.73 6.04 -10.37
CA ARG A 299 -4.24 6.97 -9.37
C ARG A 299 -3.53 8.33 -9.42
N HIS A 300 -2.21 8.37 -9.66
CA HIS A 300 -1.47 9.62 -9.91
C HIS A 300 -2.02 10.33 -11.15
N PHE A 301 -2.23 9.58 -12.22
CA PHE A 301 -2.85 10.10 -13.43
C PHE A 301 -4.21 10.74 -13.12
N CYS A 302 -5.10 10.02 -12.43
CA CYS A 302 -6.41 10.55 -12.04
C CYS A 302 -6.29 11.87 -11.26
N ALA A 303 -5.43 11.90 -10.22
CA ALA A 303 -5.21 13.10 -9.42
C ALA A 303 -4.77 14.30 -10.28
N SER A 304 -3.83 14.08 -11.19
CA SER A 304 -3.35 15.12 -12.11
C SER A 304 -4.44 15.60 -13.06
N GLN A 305 -5.25 14.67 -13.62
CA GLN A 305 -6.36 15.03 -14.51
C GLN A 305 -7.46 15.82 -13.80
N LEU A 306 -7.80 15.45 -12.55
CA LEU A 306 -8.76 16.22 -11.74
C LEU A 306 -8.27 17.64 -11.48
N TYR A 307 -6.99 17.80 -11.18
CA TYR A 307 -6.38 19.09 -10.95
C TYR A 307 -6.34 19.96 -12.22
N PHE A 308 -5.88 19.41 -13.34
CA PHE A 308 -5.88 20.11 -14.65
C PHE A 308 -7.30 20.41 -15.14
N GLY A 309 -8.29 19.60 -14.76
CA GLY A 309 -9.71 19.86 -14.99
C GLY A 309 -10.31 20.95 -14.09
N GLY A 310 -9.51 21.58 -13.22
CA GLY A 310 -9.92 22.70 -12.39
C GLY A 310 -10.57 22.31 -11.05
N MET A 311 -10.50 21.01 -10.65
CA MET A 311 -10.97 20.60 -9.33
C MET A 311 -9.99 21.12 -8.26
N ASP A 312 -10.51 21.72 -7.19
CA ASP A 312 -9.68 22.23 -6.10
C ASP A 312 -8.99 21.07 -5.31
N LEU A 313 -7.87 21.41 -4.65
CA LEU A 313 -7.05 20.42 -3.96
C LEU A 313 -7.76 19.73 -2.80
N ILE A 314 -8.72 20.38 -2.15
CA ILE A 314 -9.48 19.80 -1.04
C ILE A 314 -10.45 18.75 -1.58
N ALA A 315 -11.17 19.06 -2.66
CA ALA A 315 -12.07 18.13 -3.32
C ALA A 315 -11.30 16.91 -3.88
N ILE A 316 -10.10 17.11 -4.44
CA ILE A 316 -9.21 16.03 -4.86
C ILE A 316 -8.76 15.19 -3.66
N GLN A 317 -8.37 15.83 -2.55
CA GLN A 317 -7.98 15.15 -1.32
C GLN A 317 -9.10 14.27 -0.79
N GLU A 318 -10.32 14.77 -0.72
CA GLU A 318 -11.50 14.02 -0.27
C GLU A 318 -11.82 12.84 -1.21
N THR A 319 -11.85 13.09 -2.52
CA THR A 319 -12.11 12.06 -3.53
C THR A 319 -11.11 10.92 -3.42
N LEU A 320 -9.83 11.25 -3.29
CA LEU A 320 -8.75 10.26 -3.17
C LEU A 320 -8.63 9.67 -1.76
N GLY A 321 -9.13 10.31 -0.73
CA GLY A 321 -8.98 9.89 0.66
C GLY A 321 -7.53 9.99 1.13
N HIS A 322 -6.89 11.15 0.94
CA HIS A 322 -5.59 11.45 1.50
C HIS A 322 -5.76 12.07 2.88
N ALA A 323 -5.07 11.51 3.89
CA ALA A 323 -5.10 12.04 5.24
C ALA A 323 -4.47 13.45 5.34
N TRP A 324 -3.53 13.75 4.44
CA TRP A 324 -2.77 15.00 4.43
C TRP A 324 -2.74 15.61 3.03
N ILE A 325 -2.97 16.90 2.93
CA ILE A 325 -2.93 17.65 1.65
C ILE A 325 -1.55 17.55 0.97
N ALA A 326 -0.47 17.49 1.75
CA ALA A 326 0.88 17.26 1.25
C ALA A 326 1.00 15.96 0.43
N THR A 327 0.19 14.94 0.74
CA THR A 327 0.11 13.73 -0.08
C THR A 327 -0.51 14.01 -1.44
N THR A 328 -1.57 14.82 -1.48
CA THR A 328 -2.21 15.25 -2.74
C THR A 328 -1.25 16.10 -3.58
N MET A 329 -0.51 17.01 -2.95
CA MET A 329 0.49 17.85 -3.61
C MET A 329 1.60 17.04 -4.32
N ASN A 330 1.99 15.87 -3.79
CA ASN A 330 2.95 14.98 -4.44
C ASN A 330 2.44 14.36 -5.75
N TYR A 331 1.14 14.40 -6.00
CA TYR A 331 0.50 13.85 -7.20
C TYR A 331 0.22 14.93 -8.24
N VAL A 332 0.21 16.18 -7.81
CA VAL A 332 -0.08 17.32 -8.67
C VAL A 332 1.24 17.93 -9.14
N HIS A 333 1.64 17.59 -10.36
CA HIS A 333 2.74 18.26 -11.02
C HIS A 333 2.24 19.60 -11.53
N VAL A 334 2.63 20.67 -10.85
CA VAL A 334 2.41 22.02 -11.35
C VAL A 334 3.39 22.26 -12.49
N HIS A 335 2.88 22.26 -13.72
CA HIS A 335 3.63 22.82 -14.87
C HIS A 335 4.01 24.26 -14.55
N ARG A 336 5.20 24.73 -14.97
CA ARG A 336 5.62 26.12 -14.75
C ARG A 336 4.60 27.13 -15.30
N THR A 337 3.94 26.82 -16.41
CA THR A 337 2.87 27.61 -17.01
C THR A 337 1.58 27.65 -16.19
N HIS A 338 1.35 26.67 -15.30
CA HIS A 338 0.11 26.58 -14.54
C HIS A 338 -0.09 27.77 -13.57
N VAL A 339 0.99 28.34 -13.03
CA VAL A 339 0.89 29.50 -12.15
C VAL A 339 0.41 30.71 -12.94
N GLU A 340 0.92 30.91 -14.14
CA GLU A 340 0.53 31.99 -15.05
C GLU A 340 -0.90 31.76 -15.55
N ASP A 341 -1.25 30.55 -15.97
CA ASP A 341 -2.60 30.18 -16.41
C ASP A 341 -3.64 30.36 -15.30
N ALA A 342 -3.30 29.94 -14.07
CA ALA A 342 -4.18 30.11 -12.92
C ALA A 342 -4.38 31.58 -12.56
N TRP A 343 -3.34 32.40 -12.71
CA TRP A 343 -3.44 33.85 -12.50
C TRP A 343 -4.35 34.49 -13.54
N VAL A 344 -4.15 34.20 -14.82
CA VAL A 344 -4.99 34.70 -15.94
C VAL A 344 -6.45 34.28 -15.75
N ALA A 345 -6.71 33.01 -15.43
CA ALA A 345 -8.05 32.51 -15.18
C ALA A 345 -8.68 33.16 -13.92
N GLY A 346 -7.87 33.49 -12.92
CA GLY A 346 -8.29 34.26 -11.74
C GLY A 346 -8.73 35.65 -12.07
N GLN A 347 -7.95 36.37 -12.88
CA GLN A 347 -8.27 37.72 -13.36
C GLN A 347 -9.56 37.73 -14.19
N GLN A 348 -9.72 36.73 -15.08
CA GLN A 348 -10.94 36.62 -15.89
C GLN A 348 -12.18 36.44 -15.01
N ARG A 349 -12.14 35.52 -14.02
CA ARG A 349 -13.25 35.33 -13.08
C ARG A 349 -13.58 36.62 -12.27
N ALA A 350 -12.55 37.35 -11.87
CA ALA A 350 -12.74 38.61 -11.15
C ALA A 350 -13.41 39.67 -12.04
N ALA A 351 -12.97 39.79 -13.30
CA ALA A 351 -13.56 40.70 -14.30
C ALA A 351 -15.02 40.33 -14.62
N ASP A 352 -15.34 39.05 -14.76
CA ASP A 352 -16.70 38.58 -15.03
C ASP A 352 -17.66 38.84 -13.86
N ARG A 353 -17.16 38.69 -12.61
CA ARG A 353 -17.94 39.04 -11.42
C ARG A 353 -18.24 40.56 -11.34
N LEU A 354 -17.27 41.40 -11.67
CA LEU A 354 -17.44 42.84 -11.68
C LEU A 354 -18.46 43.29 -12.75
N LYS A 355 -18.44 42.66 -13.95
CA LYS A 355 -19.45 42.90 -15.00
C LYS A 355 -20.86 42.49 -14.55
N GLY A 356 -21.02 41.39 -13.84
CA GLY A 356 -22.31 40.94 -13.31
C GLY A 356 -22.86 41.81 -12.17
N LEU A 357 -22.04 42.64 -11.54
CA LEU A 357 -22.48 43.62 -10.53
C LEU A 357 -22.89 44.98 -11.13
N SER A 358 -22.60 45.20 -12.42
CA SER A 358 -22.89 46.46 -13.14
C SER A 358 -24.14 46.33 -14.05
N SER A 359 -24.77 45.16 -14.06
CA SER A 359 -26.05 44.85 -14.70
C SER A 359 -27.16 44.67 -13.66
#